data_10741e860952b93356fba7d1647d9197
#
_entry.id   10741e860952b93356fba7d1647d9197
#
_cell.length_a   1.000
_cell.length_b   1.000
_cell.length_c   1.000
_cell.angle_alpha   90.00
_cell.angle_beta   90.00
_cell.angle_gamma   90.00
#
_symmetry.space_group_name_H-M   'P 1'
#
loop_
_entity.id
_entity.type
_entity.pdbx_description
1 polymer ?
#
loop_
_entity_poly.entity_id
_entity_poly.type
_entity_poly.pdbx_seq_one_letter_code
_entity_poly.pdbx_strand_id
1 'polypeptide(L)'
;MELVSPAGNLDKLYYAYTYGADAAYIGLKRFSLRVKADNFYENEYEKIIALKKQNPRKRLFCALNISIHNKDIDQFLSDLDYFRCYPIDSFIIQDIGMVPIIQKNFPNVALHLSTQANCINREAVKMYKSLGFKRVVLGREASLAEIREIKDSVPEMELEVFAHGAMCIAYSGRCLMSAYMNGRSANSGFCSHSCRWEYNLLTNLPQSGQLVLEERERPGEYFPVFEGEDFTAILSSKDLCMIDHLKEMQEAGVDSLKIEGRMKSIYY
;
A
#
# COMPACT_ATOMS: atom_id res chain seq x y z
N MET A 1 13.24 -12.16 -9.20
CA MET A 1 12.29 -11.18 -8.61
C MET A 1 12.57 -11.08 -7.13
N GLU A 2 12.52 -9.88 -6.58
CA GLU A 2 12.62 -9.61 -5.14
C GLU A 2 11.29 -9.88 -4.43
N LEU A 3 11.31 -10.40 -3.20
CA LEU A 3 10.13 -10.53 -2.36
C LEU A 3 10.11 -9.45 -1.28
N VAL A 4 9.04 -8.62 -1.28
CA VAL A 4 8.82 -7.54 -0.30
C VAL A 4 7.67 -7.90 0.61
N SER A 5 7.96 -8.14 1.88
CA SER A 5 6.97 -8.54 2.90
C SER A 5 6.56 -7.37 3.80
N PRO A 6 5.31 -7.37 4.29
CA PRO A 6 4.86 -6.40 5.27
C PRO A 6 5.44 -6.68 6.65
N ALA A 7 5.80 -5.62 7.39
CA ALA A 7 6.16 -5.74 8.80
C ALA A 7 5.46 -4.63 9.61
N GLY A 8 4.44 -5.00 10.37
CA GLY A 8 3.70 -4.07 11.23
C GLY A 8 4.31 -3.88 12.61
N ASN A 9 5.21 -4.77 13.03
CA ASN A 9 5.98 -4.71 14.28
C ASN A 9 7.28 -5.50 14.15
N LEU A 10 8.08 -5.53 15.22
CA LEU A 10 9.39 -6.17 15.21
C LEU A 10 9.34 -7.68 14.97
N ASP A 11 8.36 -8.38 15.55
CA ASP A 11 8.22 -9.83 15.37
C ASP A 11 7.91 -10.16 13.91
N LYS A 12 6.99 -9.41 13.28
CA LYS A 12 6.68 -9.57 11.86
C LYS A 12 7.90 -9.25 10.97
N LEU A 13 8.74 -8.28 11.36
CA LEU A 13 9.97 -7.99 10.65
C LEU A 13 10.97 -9.15 10.73
N TYR A 14 11.13 -9.73 11.94
CA TYR A 14 11.97 -10.90 12.15
C TYR A 14 11.50 -12.08 11.28
N TYR A 15 10.22 -12.39 11.31
CA TYR A 15 9.67 -13.50 10.51
C TYR A 15 9.74 -13.23 9.00
N ALA A 16 9.49 -11.99 8.56
CA ALA A 16 9.65 -11.62 7.15
C ALA A 16 11.05 -11.97 6.64
N TYR A 17 12.08 -11.59 7.36
CA TYR A 17 13.46 -11.91 6.96
C TYR A 17 13.81 -13.40 7.11
N THR A 18 13.32 -14.06 8.16
CA THR A 18 13.56 -15.48 8.41
C THR A 18 12.94 -16.37 7.34
N TYR A 19 11.75 -16.03 6.88
CA TYR A 19 11.03 -16.78 5.83
C TYR A 19 11.36 -16.34 4.40
N GLY A 20 12.41 -15.58 4.20
CA GLY A 20 13.03 -15.39 2.89
C GLY A 20 12.72 -14.07 2.19
N ALA A 21 11.97 -13.15 2.79
CA ALA A 21 11.80 -11.83 2.19
C ALA A 21 13.16 -11.16 1.95
N ASP A 22 13.35 -10.56 0.78
CA ASP A 22 14.54 -9.79 0.42
C ASP A 22 14.49 -8.39 1.00
N ALA A 23 13.28 -7.87 1.14
CA ALA A 23 13.00 -6.60 1.77
C ALA A 23 11.74 -6.67 2.63
N ALA A 24 11.67 -5.82 3.63
CA ALA A 24 10.45 -5.61 4.40
C ALA A 24 10.04 -4.14 4.36
N TYR A 25 8.73 -3.86 4.33
CA TYR A 25 8.24 -2.50 4.43
C TYR A 25 7.51 -2.28 5.75
N ILE A 26 7.91 -1.21 6.41
CA ILE A 26 7.39 -0.79 7.72
C ILE A 26 6.60 0.51 7.61
N GLY A 27 5.84 0.83 8.63
CA GLY A 27 5.35 2.18 8.88
C GLY A 27 5.87 2.64 10.22
N LEU A 28 6.40 3.84 10.28
CA LEU A 28 6.67 4.51 11.54
C LEU A 28 5.38 5.16 12.05
N LYS A 29 5.36 5.57 13.31
CA LYS A 29 4.19 6.04 14.07
C LYS A 29 3.32 7.10 13.35
N ARG A 30 3.89 7.79 12.36
CA ARG A 30 3.22 8.84 11.56
C ARG A 30 3.47 8.62 10.08
N PHE A 31 2.72 9.30 9.23
CA PHE A 31 2.90 9.36 7.76
C PHE A 31 2.64 8.06 7.00
N SER A 32 2.11 7.02 7.64
CA SER A 32 1.80 5.76 7.00
C SER A 32 0.31 5.47 6.96
N LEU A 33 -0.22 4.94 5.84
CA LEU A 33 -1.64 4.59 5.66
C LEU A 33 -2.18 3.52 6.61
N ARG A 34 -1.35 2.91 7.44
CA ARG A 34 -1.76 1.91 8.42
C ARG A 34 -1.49 2.40 9.85
N VAL A 35 -2.07 3.56 10.19
CA VAL A 35 -1.93 4.18 11.54
C VAL A 35 -2.36 3.23 12.66
N LYS A 36 -3.33 2.35 12.41
CA LYS A 36 -3.80 1.33 13.35
C LYS A 36 -2.94 0.06 13.43
N ALA A 37 -1.95 -0.13 12.56
CA ALA A 37 -0.95 -1.17 12.80
C ALA A 37 -0.15 -0.80 14.06
N ASP A 38 0.45 -1.80 14.71
CA ASP A 38 1.27 -1.55 15.89
C ASP A 38 2.35 -0.51 15.59
N ASN A 39 2.88 -0.49 14.36
CA ASN A 39 3.95 0.37 13.88
C ASN A 39 5.17 0.32 14.83
N PHE A 40 6.25 0.99 14.46
CA PHE A 40 7.46 0.98 15.28
C PHE A 40 7.52 2.22 16.16
N TYR A 41 7.84 2.02 17.44
CA TYR A 41 7.97 3.05 18.47
C TYR A 41 9.40 3.52 18.65
N GLU A 42 9.59 4.62 19.38
CA GLU A 42 10.83 5.39 19.49
C GLU A 42 12.06 4.58 19.93
N ASN A 43 11.88 3.45 20.62
CA ASN A 43 12.99 2.65 21.17
C ASN A 43 13.28 1.36 20.40
N GLU A 44 12.59 1.11 19.27
CA GLU A 44 12.76 -0.14 18.54
C GLU A 44 13.84 -0.08 17.44
N TYR A 45 14.33 1.12 17.10
CA TYR A 45 15.36 1.29 16.08
C TYR A 45 16.62 0.49 16.37
N GLU A 46 17.05 0.37 17.65
CA GLU A 46 18.22 -0.40 18.04
C GLU A 46 18.07 -1.89 17.72
N LYS A 47 16.89 -2.46 18.01
CA LYS A 47 16.55 -3.85 17.68
C LYS A 47 16.51 -4.08 16.17
N ILE A 48 15.98 -3.12 15.42
CA ILE A 48 15.95 -3.18 13.95
C ILE A 48 17.37 -3.11 13.38
N ILE A 49 18.23 -2.24 13.91
CA ILE A 49 19.64 -2.16 13.52
C ILE A 49 20.34 -3.49 13.80
N ALA A 50 20.12 -4.09 14.98
CA ALA A 50 20.71 -5.37 15.34
C ALA A 50 20.23 -6.49 14.38
N LEU A 51 18.93 -6.54 14.08
CA LEU A 51 18.35 -7.49 13.15
C LEU A 51 18.91 -7.31 11.73
N LYS A 52 19.05 -6.06 11.28
CA LYS A 52 19.62 -5.76 9.97
C LYS A 52 21.11 -6.11 9.87
N LYS A 53 21.89 -5.93 10.94
CA LYS A 53 23.29 -6.39 11.01
C LYS A 53 23.42 -7.91 10.88
N GLN A 54 22.47 -8.68 11.41
CA GLN A 54 22.39 -10.13 11.22
C GLN A 54 21.97 -10.52 9.81
N ASN A 55 21.29 -9.62 9.10
CA ASN A 55 20.74 -9.82 7.77
C ASN A 55 21.24 -8.72 6.79
N PRO A 56 22.53 -8.61 6.50
CA PRO A 56 23.12 -7.43 5.83
C PRO A 56 22.64 -7.23 4.38
N ARG A 57 22.14 -8.28 3.74
CA ARG A 57 21.59 -8.21 2.37
C ARG A 57 20.10 -7.85 2.33
N LYS A 58 19.40 -7.90 3.45
CA LYS A 58 17.98 -7.57 3.53
C LYS A 58 17.76 -6.06 3.56
N ARG A 59 16.73 -5.58 2.89
CA ARG A 59 16.40 -4.15 2.79
C ARG A 59 15.22 -3.77 3.67
N LEU A 60 15.21 -2.54 4.16
CA LEU A 60 14.14 -1.97 4.97
C LEU A 60 13.56 -0.75 4.27
N PHE A 61 12.27 -0.80 3.92
CA PHE A 61 11.55 0.28 3.28
C PHE A 61 10.58 0.95 4.25
N CYS A 62 10.55 2.27 4.28
CA CYS A 62 9.66 3.04 5.15
C CYS A 62 8.53 3.68 4.34
N ALA A 63 7.29 3.37 4.70
CA ALA A 63 6.11 3.94 4.05
C ALA A 63 5.77 5.32 4.62
N LEU A 64 5.88 6.36 3.78
CA LEU A 64 5.43 7.73 4.00
C LEU A 64 4.33 8.06 2.97
N ASN A 65 3.26 7.27 2.97
CA ASN A 65 2.33 7.20 1.84
C ASN A 65 0.90 7.66 2.17
N ILE A 66 0.73 8.52 3.16
CA ILE A 66 -0.52 9.26 3.37
C ILE A 66 -0.63 10.41 2.37
N SER A 67 -1.83 10.99 2.25
CA SER A 67 -2.00 12.30 1.64
C SER A 67 -1.44 13.36 2.58
N ILE A 68 -0.40 14.07 2.14
CA ILE A 68 0.35 15.04 2.94
C ILE A 68 -0.33 16.40 2.89
N HIS A 69 -0.60 16.99 4.05
CA HIS A 69 -1.03 18.37 4.22
C HIS A 69 0.16 19.23 4.68
N ASN A 70 0.05 20.55 4.57
CA ASN A 70 1.14 21.47 4.97
C ASN A 70 1.63 21.22 6.41
N LYS A 71 0.71 21.00 7.36
CA LYS A 71 1.06 20.64 8.74
C LYS A 71 1.87 19.35 8.87
N ASP A 72 1.67 18.40 7.95
CA ASP A 72 2.40 17.14 7.95
C ASP A 72 3.81 17.34 7.40
N ILE A 73 4.03 18.31 6.49
CA ILE A 73 5.36 18.72 6.04
C ILE A 73 6.15 19.30 7.20
N ASP A 74 5.57 20.25 7.95
CA ASP A 74 6.22 20.87 9.12
C ASP A 74 6.56 19.82 10.17
N GLN A 75 5.64 18.88 10.41
CA GLN A 75 5.85 17.79 11.35
C GLN A 75 6.96 16.84 10.87
N PHE A 76 7.01 16.51 9.57
CA PHE A 76 8.07 15.67 9.02
C PHE A 76 9.45 16.33 9.19
N LEU A 77 9.52 17.63 8.92
CA LEU A 77 10.76 18.41 9.09
C LEU A 77 11.22 18.47 10.55
N SER A 78 10.29 18.50 11.51
CA SER A 78 10.63 18.43 12.95
C SER A 78 11.05 17.04 13.40
N ASP A 79 10.61 15.99 12.71
CA ASP A 79 10.86 14.59 13.06
C ASP A 79 12.07 13.97 12.30
N LEU A 80 12.88 14.75 11.57
CA LEU A 80 13.98 14.22 10.74
C LEU A 80 14.96 13.34 11.52
N ASP A 81 15.32 13.73 12.74
CA ASP A 81 16.27 12.96 13.56
C ASP A 81 15.67 11.62 14.01
N TYR A 82 14.37 11.57 14.25
CA TYR A 82 13.66 10.32 14.50
C TYR A 82 13.77 9.36 13.30
N PHE A 83 13.57 9.84 12.08
CA PHE A 83 13.73 8.99 10.88
C PHE A 83 15.18 8.54 10.67
N ARG A 84 16.16 9.39 11.01
CA ARG A 84 17.60 9.06 10.90
C ARG A 84 18.05 7.96 11.83
N CYS A 85 17.34 7.72 12.94
CA CYS A 85 17.63 6.60 13.83
C CYS A 85 17.39 5.23 13.17
N TYR A 86 16.54 5.15 12.15
CA TYR A 86 16.19 3.89 11.50
C TYR A 86 17.09 3.61 10.29
N PRO A 87 17.53 2.36 10.08
CA PRO A 87 18.38 1.99 8.94
C PRO A 87 17.54 1.82 7.65
N ILE A 88 16.92 2.90 7.20
CA ILE A 88 16.01 2.92 6.06
C ILE A 88 16.83 2.92 4.76
N ASP A 89 16.53 1.98 3.86
CA ASP A 89 17.14 1.90 2.53
C ASP A 89 16.32 2.67 1.48
N SER A 90 14.99 2.76 1.66
CA SER A 90 14.14 3.58 0.79
C SER A 90 12.87 4.07 1.46
N PHE A 91 12.38 5.22 1.02
CA PHE A 91 11.05 5.72 1.36
C PHE A 91 10.04 5.38 0.27
N ILE A 92 8.87 4.89 0.66
CA ILE A 92 7.73 4.66 -0.23
C ILE A 92 6.77 5.83 -0.08
N ILE A 93 6.72 6.71 -1.06
CA ILE A 93 5.94 7.97 -1.04
C ILE A 93 4.94 8.04 -2.18
N GLN A 94 3.87 8.79 -2.01
CA GLN A 94 2.93 9.13 -3.09
C GLN A 94 2.95 10.61 -3.47
N ASP A 95 3.28 11.46 -2.52
CA ASP A 95 3.24 12.91 -2.68
C ASP A 95 4.55 13.40 -3.30
N ILE A 96 4.47 13.97 -4.51
CA ILE A 96 5.62 14.47 -5.24
C ILE A 96 6.26 15.70 -4.56
N GLY A 97 5.51 16.45 -3.76
CA GLY A 97 6.03 17.57 -2.96
C GLY A 97 7.06 17.13 -1.91
N MET A 98 7.02 15.86 -1.50
CA MET A 98 8.00 15.29 -0.56
C MET A 98 9.34 14.95 -1.23
N VAL A 99 9.40 14.83 -2.55
CA VAL A 99 10.62 14.43 -3.28
C VAL A 99 11.82 15.34 -2.96
N PRO A 100 11.75 16.68 -3.18
CA PRO A 100 12.90 17.55 -2.90
C PRO A 100 13.24 17.59 -1.41
N ILE A 101 12.25 17.45 -0.52
CA ILE A 101 12.48 17.44 0.93
C ILE A 101 13.27 16.20 1.34
N ILE A 102 12.87 15.02 0.84
CA ILE A 102 13.55 13.77 1.17
C ILE A 102 14.94 13.72 0.53
N GLN A 103 15.08 14.10 -0.74
CA GLN A 103 16.39 14.11 -1.42
C GLN A 103 17.40 15.01 -0.71
N LYS A 104 16.96 16.17 -0.20
CA LYS A 104 17.80 17.09 0.57
C LYS A 104 18.24 16.51 1.91
N ASN A 105 17.33 15.85 2.65
CA ASN A 105 17.57 15.43 4.04
C ASN A 105 18.08 13.99 4.17
N PHE A 106 17.83 13.15 3.14
CA PHE A 106 18.21 11.73 3.07
C PHE A 106 18.81 11.38 1.70
N PRO A 107 19.96 11.98 1.31
CA PRO A 107 20.51 11.86 -0.05
C PRO A 107 20.90 10.42 -0.45
N ASN A 108 21.13 9.54 0.53
CA ASN A 108 21.52 8.15 0.30
C ASN A 108 20.33 7.17 0.38
N VAL A 109 19.11 7.66 0.59
CA VAL A 109 17.91 6.83 0.70
C VAL A 109 17.16 6.88 -0.63
N ALA A 110 16.83 5.72 -1.20
CA ALA A 110 16.13 5.65 -2.47
C ALA A 110 14.65 6.07 -2.33
N LEU A 111 14.06 6.55 -3.42
CA LEU A 111 12.64 6.86 -3.52
C LEU A 111 11.91 5.76 -4.30
N HIS A 112 10.90 5.18 -3.69
CA HIS A 112 9.95 4.26 -4.31
C HIS A 112 8.58 4.94 -4.40
N LEU A 113 7.95 4.89 -5.58
CA LEU A 113 6.60 5.41 -5.73
C LEU A 113 5.60 4.44 -5.12
N SER A 114 4.75 4.95 -4.25
CA SER A 114 3.65 4.16 -3.68
C SER A 114 2.58 3.84 -4.72
N THR A 115 1.96 2.66 -4.61
CA THR A 115 0.73 2.32 -5.35
C THR A 115 -0.38 3.36 -5.16
N GLN A 116 -0.36 4.13 -4.08
CA GLN A 116 -1.31 5.20 -3.80
C GLN A 116 -1.24 6.36 -4.80
N ALA A 117 -0.15 6.47 -5.57
CA ALA A 117 -0.05 7.41 -6.69
C ALA A 117 -0.82 6.95 -7.94
N ASN A 118 -1.37 5.72 -7.93
CA ASN A 118 -2.13 5.13 -9.03
C ASN A 118 -1.39 5.20 -10.39
N CYS A 119 -0.12 4.83 -10.39
CA CYS A 119 0.71 4.78 -11.59
C CYS A 119 0.45 3.47 -12.33
N ILE A 120 -0.07 3.53 -13.58
CA ILE A 120 -0.47 2.38 -14.38
C ILE A 120 -0.08 2.48 -15.85
N ASN A 121 0.73 3.48 -16.24
CA ASN A 121 1.12 3.65 -17.63
C ASN A 121 2.58 4.12 -17.78
N ARG A 122 3.15 3.86 -18.96
CA ARG A 122 4.57 4.15 -19.25
C ARG A 122 4.94 5.62 -19.16
N GLU A 123 4.06 6.55 -19.54
CA GLU A 123 4.39 7.97 -19.51
C GLU A 123 4.46 8.50 -18.07
N ALA A 124 3.57 8.02 -17.19
CA ALA A 124 3.65 8.29 -15.76
C ALA A 124 4.97 7.73 -15.17
N VAL A 125 5.37 6.50 -15.53
CA VAL A 125 6.62 5.89 -15.07
C VAL A 125 7.84 6.71 -15.53
N LYS A 126 7.87 7.18 -16.79
CA LYS A 126 8.93 8.09 -17.29
C LYS A 126 9.01 9.38 -16.47
N MET A 127 7.85 9.98 -16.17
CA MET A 127 7.77 11.18 -15.34
C MET A 127 8.34 10.94 -13.94
N TYR A 128 7.92 9.87 -13.25
CA TYR A 128 8.44 9.55 -11.93
C TYR A 128 9.94 9.24 -11.95
N LYS A 129 10.43 8.57 -13.00
CA LYS A 129 11.87 8.41 -13.20
C LYS A 129 12.62 9.76 -13.26
N SER A 130 12.09 10.73 -14.00
CA SER A 130 12.70 12.07 -14.09
C SER A 130 12.73 12.81 -12.75
N LEU A 131 11.84 12.48 -11.82
CA LEU A 131 11.83 12.99 -10.45
C LEU A 131 12.81 12.26 -9.52
N GLY A 132 13.50 11.22 -10.00
CA GLY A 132 14.52 10.48 -9.25
C GLY A 132 14.01 9.24 -8.51
N PHE A 133 12.79 8.80 -8.79
CA PHE A 133 12.32 7.50 -8.28
C PHE A 133 13.12 6.35 -8.90
N LYS A 134 13.46 5.35 -8.07
CA LYS A 134 14.16 4.13 -8.48
C LYS A 134 13.23 2.97 -8.74
N ARG A 135 12.06 3.00 -8.10
CA ARG A 135 11.03 1.95 -8.18
C ARG A 135 9.65 2.55 -8.23
N VAL A 136 8.76 1.91 -8.99
CA VAL A 136 7.34 2.20 -9.01
C VAL A 136 6.56 0.99 -8.51
N VAL A 137 5.78 1.16 -7.44
CA VAL A 137 4.75 0.18 -7.04
C VAL A 137 3.52 0.49 -7.88
N LEU A 138 3.28 -0.32 -8.90
CA LEU A 138 2.17 -0.12 -9.84
C LEU A 138 0.80 -0.23 -9.13
N GLY A 139 -0.19 0.45 -9.69
CA GLY A 139 -1.58 0.23 -9.33
C GLY A 139 -1.99 -1.21 -9.66
N ARG A 140 -2.89 -1.79 -8.84
CA ARG A 140 -3.40 -3.15 -9.05
C ARG A 140 -4.31 -3.29 -10.27
N GLU A 141 -4.63 -2.18 -10.88
CA GLU A 141 -5.44 -2.05 -12.09
C GLU A 141 -4.64 -2.38 -13.37
N ALA A 142 -3.29 -2.37 -13.29
CA ALA A 142 -2.44 -2.66 -14.44
C ALA A 142 -2.44 -4.17 -14.78
N SER A 143 -2.74 -4.50 -16.02
CA SER A 143 -2.64 -5.86 -16.56
C SER A 143 -1.20 -6.29 -16.82
N LEU A 144 -0.94 -7.59 -16.94
CA LEU A 144 0.40 -8.12 -17.30
C LEU A 144 0.91 -7.59 -18.65
N ALA A 145 0.01 -7.37 -19.60
CA ALA A 145 0.38 -6.79 -20.89
C ALA A 145 0.85 -5.33 -20.76
N GLU A 146 0.15 -4.52 -19.98
CA GLU A 146 0.53 -3.14 -19.68
C GLU A 146 1.85 -3.07 -18.88
N ILE A 147 2.05 -3.98 -17.91
CA ILE A 147 3.30 -4.08 -17.16
C ILE A 147 4.48 -4.35 -18.09
N ARG A 148 4.34 -5.26 -19.05
CA ARG A 148 5.34 -5.55 -20.08
C ARG A 148 5.63 -4.32 -20.93
N GLU A 149 4.59 -3.64 -21.43
CA GLU A 149 4.74 -2.43 -22.22
C GLU A 149 5.45 -1.30 -21.45
N ILE A 150 5.14 -1.15 -20.16
CA ILE A 150 5.84 -0.21 -19.27
C ILE A 150 7.31 -0.59 -19.16
N LYS A 151 7.61 -1.87 -18.89
CA LYS A 151 9.00 -2.35 -18.72
C LYS A 151 9.82 -2.18 -19.98
N ASP A 152 9.25 -2.50 -21.13
CA ASP A 152 9.92 -2.33 -22.43
C ASP A 152 10.22 -0.84 -22.73
N SER A 153 9.35 0.06 -22.29
CA SER A 153 9.50 1.50 -22.48
C SER A 153 10.48 2.16 -21.51
N VAL A 154 10.67 1.59 -20.31
CA VAL A 154 11.55 2.12 -19.26
C VAL A 154 12.29 0.97 -18.56
N PRO A 155 13.21 0.27 -19.24
CA PRO A 155 13.84 -0.96 -18.75
C PRO A 155 14.57 -0.81 -17.41
N GLU A 156 15.14 0.35 -17.16
CA GLU A 156 15.92 0.68 -15.97
C GLU A 156 15.08 1.01 -14.72
N MET A 157 13.75 1.22 -14.89
CA MET A 157 12.86 1.41 -13.75
C MET A 157 12.52 0.07 -13.11
N GLU A 158 12.71 -0.05 -11.80
CA GLU A 158 12.22 -1.22 -11.08
C GLU A 158 10.68 -1.16 -10.97
N LEU A 159 10.01 -2.22 -11.41
CA LEU A 159 8.57 -2.38 -11.29
C LEU A 159 8.24 -3.36 -10.14
N GLU A 160 7.47 -2.88 -9.16
CA GLU A 160 6.96 -3.67 -8.06
C GLU A 160 5.44 -3.81 -8.19
N VAL A 161 4.93 -5.04 -8.04
CA VAL A 161 3.50 -5.33 -8.10
C VAL A 161 3.04 -6.09 -6.87
N PHE A 162 1.77 -5.93 -6.49
CA PHE A 162 1.19 -6.77 -5.45
C PHE A 162 0.93 -8.17 -5.99
N ALA A 163 1.42 -9.18 -5.26
CA ALA A 163 1.20 -10.59 -5.58
C ALA A 163 0.19 -11.25 -4.65
N HIS A 164 -0.02 -10.70 -3.45
CA HIS A 164 -0.96 -11.27 -2.47
C HIS A 164 -1.52 -10.20 -1.55
N GLY A 165 -2.77 -10.40 -1.12
CA GLY A 165 -3.41 -9.66 -0.03
C GLY A 165 -4.65 -8.88 -0.42
N ALA A 166 -5.11 -8.08 0.54
CA ALA A 166 -6.37 -7.37 0.45
C ALA A 166 -6.43 -6.39 -0.73
N MET A 167 -7.47 -6.52 -1.54
CA MET A 167 -7.82 -5.56 -2.59
C MET A 167 -8.72 -4.45 -2.01
N CYS A 168 -8.58 -3.24 -2.56
CA CYS A 168 -9.52 -2.15 -2.31
C CYS A 168 -10.60 -2.14 -3.39
N ILE A 169 -11.81 -1.75 -3.02
CA ILE A 169 -12.92 -1.52 -3.96
C ILE A 169 -12.69 -0.27 -4.84
N ALA A 170 -11.90 0.67 -4.34
CA ALA A 170 -11.56 1.90 -5.05
C ALA A 170 -10.20 1.79 -5.71
N TYR A 171 -9.97 2.59 -6.75
CA TYR A 171 -8.65 2.80 -7.32
C TYR A 171 -7.61 3.10 -6.24
N SER A 172 -6.39 2.65 -6.46
CA SER A 172 -5.27 2.86 -5.55
C SER A 172 -5.12 4.34 -5.18
N GLY A 173 -5.21 4.65 -3.87
CA GLY A 173 -5.12 6.03 -3.34
C GLY A 173 -6.33 6.93 -3.55
N ARG A 174 -7.47 6.41 -4.03
CA ARG A 174 -8.65 7.22 -4.38
C ARG A 174 -9.91 6.81 -3.62
N CYS A 175 -9.78 6.22 -2.42
CA CYS A 175 -10.93 5.75 -1.65
C CYS A 175 -11.58 6.87 -0.81
N LEU A 176 -12.86 7.12 -1.06
CA LEU A 176 -13.70 8.02 -0.26
C LEU A 176 -14.71 7.28 0.63
N MET A 177 -14.89 5.96 0.44
CA MET A 177 -15.92 5.19 1.14
C MET A 177 -15.82 5.28 2.66
N SER A 178 -14.60 5.15 3.21
CA SER A 178 -14.39 5.24 4.65
C SER A 178 -14.75 6.62 5.22
N ALA A 179 -14.49 7.69 4.46
CA ALA A 179 -14.89 9.04 4.84
C ALA A 179 -16.40 9.23 4.74
N TYR A 180 -17.02 8.70 3.68
CA TYR A 180 -18.47 8.75 3.48
C TYR A 180 -19.23 8.00 4.58
N MET A 181 -18.82 6.76 4.90
CA MET A 181 -19.52 5.89 5.84
C MET A 181 -19.38 6.32 7.30
N ASN A 182 -18.25 6.88 7.70
CA ASN A 182 -18.00 7.18 9.13
C ASN A 182 -17.05 8.37 9.39
N GLY A 183 -16.89 9.28 8.45
CA GLY A 183 -16.06 10.48 8.59
C GLY A 183 -14.54 10.23 8.67
N ARG A 184 -14.06 8.98 8.43
CA ARG A 184 -12.65 8.60 8.59
C ARG A 184 -11.95 8.50 7.25
N SER A 185 -10.98 9.39 6.97
CA SER A 185 -10.25 9.41 5.71
C SER A 185 -9.31 8.20 5.58
N ALA A 186 -9.61 7.30 4.63
CA ALA A 186 -8.71 6.20 4.28
C ALA A 186 -7.38 6.71 3.69
N ASN A 187 -7.41 7.84 2.99
CA ASN A 187 -6.24 8.45 2.33
C ASN A 187 -5.29 9.13 3.34
N SER A 188 -5.77 9.39 4.56
CA SER A 188 -4.97 9.88 5.70
C SER A 188 -4.59 8.79 6.71
N GLY A 189 -4.77 7.52 6.34
CA GLY A 189 -4.38 6.37 7.18
C GLY A 189 -5.47 5.80 8.09
N PHE A 190 -6.67 6.37 8.10
CA PHE A 190 -7.77 5.99 8.99
C PHE A 190 -8.84 5.12 8.32
N CYS A 191 -8.45 4.24 7.40
CA CYS A 191 -9.38 3.32 6.74
C CYS A 191 -10.19 2.52 7.77
N SER A 192 -11.53 2.61 7.68
CA SER A 192 -12.45 1.85 8.54
C SER A 192 -12.75 0.45 8.01
N HIS A 193 -12.26 0.13 6.81
CA HIS A 193 -12.59 -1.11 6.11
C HIS A 193 -14.09 -1.29 5.83
N SER A 194 -14.84 -0.21 5.64
CA SER A 194 -16.29 -0.24 5.42
C SER A 194 -16.70 -1.16 4.28
N CYS A 195 -15.89 -1.28 3.23
CA CYS A 195 -16.12 -2.22 2.12
C CYS A 195 -16.04 -3.71 2.53
N ARG A 196 -15.67 -4.03 3.77
CA ARG A 196 -15.51 -5.38 4.31
C ARG A 196 -16.37 -5.62 5.57
N TRP A 197 -17.26 -4.68 5.90
CA TRP A 197 -18.24 -4.89 6.96
C TRP A 197 -19.25 -5.96 6.56
N GLU A 198 -19.93 -6.52 7.55
CA GLU A 198 -21.03 -7.44 7.30
C GLU A 198 -22.29 -6.67 6.91
N TYR A 199 -22.87 -7.01 5.77
CA TYR A 199 -24.08 -6.41 5.24
C TYR A 199 -25.16 -7.48 5.06
N ASN A 200 -26.40 -7.15 5.42
CA ASN A 200 -27.56 -7.98 5.11
C ASN A 200 -28.12 -7.60 3.74
N LEU A 201 -28.37 -8.59 2.89
CA LEU A 201 -29.07 -8.39 1.62
C LEU A 201 -30.58 -8.42 1.88
N LEU A 202 -31.25 -7.32 1.64
CA LEU A 202 -32.70 -7.21 1.80
C LEU A 202 -33.39 -7.15 0.44
N THR A 203 -34.32 -8.06 0.20
CA THR A 203 -35.00 -8.26 -1.10
C THR A 203 -36.35 -7.56 -1.21
N ASN A 204 -36.89 -7.03 -0.10
CA ASN A 204 -38.24 -6.45 -0.08
C ASN A 204 -38.29 -5.19 0.82
N LEU A 205 -37.82 -4.08 0.33
CA LEU A 205 -38.22 -2.80 0.90
C LEU A 205 -39.60 -2.40 0.36
N PRO A 206 -40.52 -1.96 1.21
CA PRO A 206 -41.93 -1.69 0.81
C PRO A 206 -42.12 -0.63 -0.30
N GLN A 207 -41.07 0.02 -0.76
CA GLN A 207 -41.15 1.18 -1.68
C GLN A 207 -40.36 1.10 -2.97
N SER A 208 -39.49 0.10 -3.23
CA SER A 208 -38.64 0.16 -4.43
C SER A 208 -38.40 -1.12 -5.22
N GLY A 209 -38.69 -2.29 -4.69
CA GLY A 209 -38.43 -3.57 -5.41
C GLY A 209 -36.95 -3.81 -5.74
N GLN A 210 -36.03 -2.96 -5.23
CA GLN A 210 -34.59 -3.04 -5.47
C GLN A 210 -33.90 -3.86 -4.38
N LEU A 211 -32.83 -4.56 -4.77
CA LEU A 211 -31.91 -5.18 -3.84
C LEU A 211 -31.15 -4.08 -3.09
N VAL A 212 -31.05 -4.20 -1.78
CA VAL A 212 -30.28 -3.27 -0.94
C VAL A 212 -29.43 -4.02 0.06
N LEU A 213 -28.32 -3.43 0.46
CA LEU A 213 -27.51 -3.87 1.57
C LEU A 213 -27.83 -3.03 2.80
N GLU A 214 -27.92 -3.69 3.94
CA GLU A 214 -27.97 -3.06 5.26
C GLU A 214 -26.74 -3.48 6.03
N GLU A 215 -26.00 -2.51 6.59
CA GLU A 215 -24.88 -2.84 7.47
C GLU A 215 -25.42 -3.27 8.84
N ARG A 216 -24.91 -4.37 9.38
CA ARG A 216 -25.45 -5.06 10.56
C ARG A 216 -25.52 -4.19 11.82
N GLU A 217 -24.54 -3.29 12.02
CA GLU A 217 -24.50 -2.40 13.18
C GLU A 217 -25.22 -1.06 12.92
N ARG A 218 -25.85 -0.89 11.73
CA ARG A 218 -26.58 0.29 11.31
C ARG A 218 -27.95 -0.08 10.70
N PRO A 219 -28.84 -0.70 11.49
CA PRO A 219 -30.16 -1.08 11.00
C PRO A 219 -30.95 0.17 10.57
N GLY A 220 -31.59 0.08 9.40
CA GLY A 220 -32.35 1.19 8.83
C GLY A 220 -31.55 2.08 7.85
N GLU A 221 -30.24 1.88 7.70
CA GLU A 221 -29.44 2.52 6.65
C GLU A 221 -29.27 1.54 5.46
N TYR A 222 -29.89 1.85 4.32
CA TYR A 222 -29.92 0.98 3.16
C TYR A 222 -29.02 1.49 2.04
N PHE A 223 -28.21 0.59 1.48
CA PHE A 223 -27.29 0.87 0.37
C PHE A 223 -27.76 0.09 -0.87
N PRO A 224 -27.99 0.74 -2.02
CA PRO A 224 -28.46 0.05 -3.21
C PRO A 224 -27.42 -0.94 -3.76
N VAL A 225 -27.88 -2.12 -4.20
CA VAL A 225 -27.11 -3.07 -4.99
C VAL A 225 -27.49 -2.90 -6.44
N PHE A 226 -26.54 -2.75 -7.33
CA PHE A 226 -26.76 -2.66 -8.76
C PHE A 226 -26.34 -3.97 -9.42
N GLU A 227 -27.27 -4.66 -10.07
CA GLU A 227 -27.00 -5.75 -11.00
C GLU A 227 -27.05 -5.24 -12.43
N GLY A 228 -25.96 -5.46 -13.19
CA GLY A 228 -25.92 -5.28 -14.63
C GLY A 228 -25.91 -6.63 -15.34
N GLU A 229 -25.96 -6.64 -16.66
CA GLU A 229 -25.94 -7.88 -17.44
C GLU A 229 -24.68 -8.71 -17.20
N ASP A 230 -23.53 -8.07 -16.95
CA ASP A 230 -22.22 -8.70 -16.78
C ASP A 230 -21.55 -8.42 -15.44
N PHE A 231 -22.20 -7.73 -14.50
CA PHE A 231 -21.59 -7.40 -13.21
C PHE A 231 -22.62 -7.25 -12.08
N THR A 232 -22.19 -7.56 -10.87
CA THR A 232 -22.90 -7.20 -9.64
C THR A 232 -21.98 -6.27 -8.82
N ALA A 233 -22.42 -5.04 -8.57
CA ALA A 233 -21.68 -4.09 -7.75
C ALA A 233 -21.93 -4.38 -6.26
N ILE A 234 -21.04 -5.13 -5.64
CA ILE A 234 -21.01 -5.43 -4.22
C ILE A 234 -19.76 -4.78 -3.61
N LEU A 235 -19.86 -4.23 -2.39
CA LEU A 235 -18.81 -3.46 -1.74
C LEU A 235 -17.49 -4.22 -1.46
N SER A 236 -17.51 -5.54 -1.43
CA SER A 236 -16.35 -6.35 -1.04
C SER A 236 -15.63 -6.95 -2.25
N SER A 237 -14.35 -6.64 -2.41
CA SER A 237 -13.46 -7.34 -3.34
C SER A 237 -12.82 -8.57 -2.68
N LYS A 238 -12.55 -9.63 -3.46
CA LYS A 238 -11.75 -10.79 -3.04
C LYS A 238 -10.30 -10.36 -2.79
N ASP A 239 -9.59 -11.09 -1.95
CA ASP A 239 -8.15 -10.90 -1.79
C ASP A 239 -7.41 -11.35 -3.07
N LEU A 240 -6.39 -10.59 -3.44
CA LEU A 240 -5.50 -10.94 -4.56
C LEU A 240 -4.68 -12.17 -4.19
N CYS A 241 -4.55 -13.11 -5.12
CA CYS A 241 -3.60 -14.23 -5.03
C CYS A 241 -3.06 -14.50 -6.43
N MET A 242 -1.78 -14.18 -6.64
CA MET A 242 -1.10 -14.31 -7.93
C MET A 242 -0.04 -15.44 -7.93
N ILE A 243 -0.14 -16.38 -6.98
CA ILE A 243 0.87 -17.43 -6.82
C ILE A 243 1.01 -18.30 -8.07
N ASP A 244 -0.08 -18.58 -8.76
CA ASP A 244 -0.09 -19.38 -9.99
C ASP A 244 0.44 -18.60 -11.21
N HIS A 245 0.64 -17.28 -11.09
CA HIS A 245 1.04 -16.38 -12.17
C HIS A 245 2.45 -15.78 -11.99
N LEU A 246 3.28 -16.37 -11.11
CA LEU A 246 4.62 -15.84 -10.83
C LEU A 246 5.53 -15.85 -12.07
N LYS A 247 5.38 -16.85 -12.93
CA LYS A 247 6.15 -16.98 -14.17
C LYS A 247 5.76 -15.87 -15.16
N GLU A 248 4.48 -15.66 -15.37
CA GLU A 248 3.96 -14.61 -16.26
C GLU A 248 4.36 -13.20 -15.76
N MET A 249 4.36 -12.98 -14.45
CA MET A 249 4.86 -11.75 -13.85
C MET A 249 6.35 -11.53 -14.14
N GLN A 250 7.16 -12.57 -14.00
CA GLN A 250 8.58 -12.51 -14.33
C GLN A 250 8.81 -12.25 -15.82
N GLU A 251 8.08 -12.91 -16.69
CA GLU A 251 8.13 -12.71 -18.14
C GLU A 251 7.63 -11.31 -18.56
N ALA A 252 6.71 -10.72 -17.80
CA ALA A 252 6.27 -9.34 -17.98
C ALA A 252 7.29 -8.30 -17.52
N GLY A 253 8.41 -8.72 -16.89
CA GLY A 253 9.49 -7.84 -16.45
C GLY A 253 9.26 -7.24 -15.06
N VAL A 254 8.48 -7.90 -14.22
CA VAL A 254 8.33 -7.51 -12.80
C VAL A 254 9.64 -7.77 -12.06
N ASP A 255 10.17 -6.76 -11.38
CA ASP A 255 11.40 -6.85 -10.60
C ASP A 255 11.13 -7.28 -9.15
N SER A 256 9.97 -6.90 -8.61
CA SER A 256 9.65 -7.09 -7.19
C SER A 256 8.18 -7.45 -6.97
N LEU A 257 7.96 -8.43 -6.10
CA LEU A 257 6.65 -8.90 -5.64
C LEU A 257 6.37 -8.38 -4.23
N LYS A 258 5.22 -7.74 -4.05
CA LYS A 258 4.79 -7.20 -2.76
C LYS A 258 3.64 -7.99 -2.17
N ILE A 259 3.76 -8.33 -0.90
CA ILE A 259 2.66 -8.87 -0.10
C ILE A 259 2.01 -7.72 0.68
N GLU A 260 0.67 -7.60 0.62
CA GLU A 260 -0.09 -6.70 1.49
C GLU A 260 -0.40 -7.40 2.80
N GLY A 261 -0.39 -6.71 3.93
CA GLY A 261 -0.81 -7.33 5.19
C GLY A 261 -0.19 -6.79 6.47
N ARG A 262 0.31 -5.55 6.52
CA ARG A 262 0.93 -4.98 7.76
C ARG A 262 0.05 -5.09 9.00
N MET A 263 -1.28 -5.02 8.85
CA MET A 263 -2.26 -5.14 9.94
C MET A 263 -2.68 -6.58 10.22
N LYS A 264 -2.30 -7.52 9.37
CA LYS A 264 -2.68 -8.92 9.51
C LYS A 264 -1.88 -9.59 10.64
N SER A 265 -2.34 -10.77 11.08
CA SER A 265 -1.62 -11.56 12.07
C SER A 265 -0.26 -12.02 11.54
N ILE A 266 0.58 -12.56 12.43
CA ILE A 266 1.88 -13.13 12.08
C ILE A 266 1.76 -14.37 11.18
N TYR A 267 0.60 -15.03 11.21
CA TYR A 267 0.32 -16.23 10.43
C TYR A 267 -0.19 -15.97 9.01
N TYR A 268 -0.53 -14.71 8.70
CA TYR A 268 -0.97 -14.31 7.36
C TYR A 268 0.19 -14.27 6.39
#